data_354e4a001dd56948402018e024bfa9dd
#
_entry.id   354e4a001dd56948402018e024bfa9dd
#
_cell.length_a   1.000
_cell.length_b   1.000
_cell.length_c   1.000
_cell.angle_alpha   90.00
_cell.angle_beta   90.00
_cell.angle_gamma   90.00
#
_symmetry.space_group_name_H-M   'P 1'
#
loop_
_entity.id
_entity.type
_entity.pdbx_description
1 polymer ?
#
loop_
_entity_poly.entity_id
_entity_poly.type
_entity_poly.pdbx_seq_one_letter_code
_entity_poly.pdbx_strand_id
1 'polypeptide(L)' 'MTQHERLSLRQTHCGSFELALITAWFKADMGNKKTLEEAFKNTQFDLT' A
#
# COMPACT_ATOMS: atom_id res chain seq x y z
N MET A 1 9.52 -4.89 11.81
CA MET A 1 9.31 -3.90 10.75
C MET A 1 7.84 -3.48 10.73
N THR A 2 7.58 -2.19 10.69
CA THR A 2 6.20 -1.68 10.67
C THR A 2 5.62 -1.76 9.26
N GLN A 3 4.29 -1.62 9.16
CA GLN A 3 3.61 -1.57 7.87
C GLN A 3 4.16 -0.43 7.01
N HIS A 4 4.38 0.74 7.61
CA HIS A 4 4.96 1.89 6.92
C HIS A 4 6.31 1.56 6.29
N GLU A 5 7.17 0.93 7.07
CA GLU A 5 8.50 0.57 6.59
C GLU A 5 8.46 -0.46 5.47
N ARG A 6 7.59 -1.46 5.61
CA ARG A 6 7.43 -2.49 4.57
C ARG A 6 6.94 -1.90 3.26
N LEU A 7 5.95 -1.02 3.33
CA LEU A 7 5.40 -0.40 2.13
C LEU A 7 6.40 0.57 1.51
N SER A 8 7.15 1.28 2.34
CA SER A 8 8.20 2.17 1.84
C SER A 8 9.26 1.40 1.06
N LEU A 9 9.68 0.24 1.57
CA LEU A 9 10.63 -0.61 0.85
C LEU A 9 10.04 -1.14 -0.46
N ARG A 10 8.77 -1.53 -0.45
CA ARG A 10 8.10 -2.01 -1.65
C ARG A 10 8.07 -0.96 -2.74
N GLN A 11 7.96 0.33 -2.39
CA GLN A 11 7.96 1.41 -3.37
C GLN A 11 9.23 1.43 -4.23
N THR A 12 10.33 0.97 -3.69
CA THR A 12 11.61 0.99 -4.40
C THR A 12 11.81 -0.23 -5.32
N HIS A 13 10.95 -1.24 -5.19
CA HIS A 13 11.12 -2.52 -5.90
C HIS A 13 9.88 -2.97 -6.65
N CYS A 14 8.88 -2.13 -6.78
CA CYS A 14 7.61 -2.52 -7.41
C CYS A 14 7.44 -1.90 -8.79
N GLY A 15 6.44 -2.40 -9.52
CA GLY A 15 6.06 -1.82 -10.80
C GLY A 15 5.26 -0.53 -10.63
N SER A 16 4.93 0.10 -11.76
CA SER A 16 4.29 1.42 -11.74
C SER A 16 2.90 1.42 -11.09
N PHE A 17 2.12 0.36 -11.28
CA PHE A 17 0.79 0.28 -10.66
C PHE A 17 0.91 0.19 -9.14
N GLU A 18 1.75 -0.71 -8.67
CA GLU A 18 1.93 -0.89 -7.23
C GLU A 18 2.54 0.35 -6.58
N LEU A 19 3.44 1.03 -7.28
CA LEU A 19 3.99 2.28 -6.79
C LEU A 19 2.90 3.33 -6.60
N ALA A 20 2.01 3.48 -7.58
CA ALA A 20 0.90 4.41 -7.47
C ALA A 20 -0.04 4.03 -6.32
N LEU A 21 -0.32 2.74 -6.16
CA LEU A 21 -1.18 2.25 -5.09
C LEU A 21 -0.59 2.55 -3.70
N ILE A 22 0.67 2.25 -3.51
CA ILE A 22 1.33 2.49 -2.22
C ILE A 22 1.43 3.99 -1.93
N THR A 23 1.73 4.78 -2.96
CA THR A 23 1.78 6.24 -2.81
C THR A 23 0.42 6.78 -2.39
N ALA A 24 -0.65 6.27 -3.00
CA ALA A 24 -2.01 6.65 -2.62
C ALA A 24 -2.29 6.28 -1.17
N TRP A 25 -1.84 5.11 -0.73
CA TRP A 25 -2.02 4.69 0.66
C TRP A 25 -1.32 5.64 1.63
N PHE A 26 -0.09 6.07 1.32
CA PHE A 26 0.63 7.02 2.17
C PHE A 26 -0.07 8.38 2.25
N LYS A 27 -0.74 8.77 1.18
CA LYS A 27 -1.47 10.05 1.14
C LYS A 27 -2.87 9.97 1.73
N ALA A 28 -3.37 8.77 1.94
CA ALA A 28 -4.75 8.56 2.40
C ALA A 28 -4.90 8.83 3.89
N ASP A 29 -6.08 9.31 4.29
CA ASP A 29 -6.44 9.36 5.71
C ASP A 29 -6.75 7.94 6.21
N MET A 30 -7.04 7.79 7.49
CA MET A 30 -7.26 6.47 8.08
C MET A 30 -8.41 5.71 7.43
N GLY A 31 -9.49 6.39 7.12
CA GLY A 31 -10.64 5.76 6.47
C GLY A 31 -10.30 5.25 5.08
N ASN A 32 -9.61 6.06 4.29
CA ASN A 32 -9.19 5.66 2.95
C ASN A 32 -8.11 4.59 2.97
N LYS A 33 -7.19 4.65 3.93
CA LYS A 33 -6.19 3.59 4.11
C LYS A 33 -6.87 2.25 4.33
N LYS A 34 -7.87 2.22 5.20
CA LYS A 34 -8.61 0.99 5.48
C LYS A 34 -9.33 0.49 4.25
N THR A 35 -9.94 1.38 3.48
CA THR A 35 -10.62 1.02 2.24
C THR A 35 -9.65 0.38 1.25
N LEU A 36 -8.47 0.97 1.09
CA LEU A 36 -7.45 0.42 0.20
C LEU A 36 -6.97 -0.94 0.68
N GLU A 37 -6.75 -1.08 1.99
CA GLU A 37 -6.30 -2.35 2.56
C GLU A 37 -7.32 -3.45 2.32
N GLU A 38 -8.60 -3.15 2.49
CA GLU A 38 -9.66 -4.13 2.27
C GLU A 38 -9.83 -4.48 0.79
N ALA A 39 -9.71 -3.48 -0.08
CA ALA A 39 -9.88 -3.69 -1.52
C ALA A 39 -8.84 -4.65 -2.09
N PHE A 40 -7.61 -4.62 -1.58
CA PHE A 40 -6.52 -5.43 -2.10
C PHE A 40 -6.11 -6.56 -1.17
N LYS A 41 -6.90 -6.81 -0.14
CA LYS A 41 -6.62 -7.87 0.82
C LYS A 41 -6.58 -9.23 0.12
N ASN A 42 -5.57 -10.03 0.47
CA ASN A 42 -5.39 -11.38 -0.10
C ASN A 42 -5.09 -11.37 -1.61
N THR A 43 -4.64 -10.25 -2.13
CA THR A 43 -4.15 -10.18 -3.50
C THR A 43 -2.64 -9.96 -3.47
N GLN A 44 -2.01 -10.01 -4.65
CA GLN A 44 -0.58 -9.75 -4.73
C GLN A 44 -0.24 -8.29 -4.38
N PHE A 45 -1.24 -7.42 -4.31
CA PHE A 45 -1.07 -6.01 -3.95
C PHE A 45 -1.51 -5.71 -2.52
N ASP A 46 -1.66 -6.75 -1.70
CA ASP A 46 -2.08 -6.61 -0.31
C ASP A 46 -1.16 -5.60 0.42
N LEU A 47 -1.78 -4.64 1.10
CA LEU A 47 -1.07 -3.56 1.78
C LEU A 47 -0.86 -3.83 3.26
N THR A 48 -1.39 -4.91 3.76
CA THR A 48 -1.21 -5.30 5.17
C THR A 48 -0.05 -6.25 5.33
#